data_b8502edfe7e1d116d4396a76476adc88
#
_entry.id   b8502edfe7e1d116d4396a76476adc88
#
_cell.length_a   1.000
_cell.length_b   1.000
_cell.length_c   1.000
_cell.angle_alpha   90.00
_cell.angle_beta   90.00
_cell.angle_gamma   90.00
#
_symmetry.space_group_name_H-M   'P 1'
#
loop_
_entity.id
_entity.type
_entity.pdbx_description
1 polymer ?
#
loop_
_entity_poly.entity_id
_entity_poly.type
_entity_poly.pdbx_seq_one_letter_code
_entity_poly.pdbx_strand_id
1 'polypeptide(L)'
;MPEMYDVIAKVISQEGECSAGHRVGDEFLVGQTTPIGMCSWAFCALFPFATALQSGGSFPWEDDEDSTTVACPDPQNPLVFELTRQGID
;
A
#
# COMPACT_ATOMS: atom_id res chain seq x y z
N MET A 1 -9.81 -17.00 11.65
CA MET A 1 -9.33 -15.63 11.76
C MET A 1 -10.49 -14.67 11.69
N PRO A 2 -10.53 -13.62 12.49
CA PRO A 2 -11.59 -12.63 12.33
C PRO A 2 -11.52 -12.00 10.92
N GLU A 3 -12.65 -11.50 10.47
CA GLU A 3 -12.71 -10.84 9.18
C GLU A 3 -11.84 -9.59 9.19
N MET A 4 -11.07 -9.43 8.12
CA MET A 4 -10.24 -8.27 7.90
C MET A 4 -10.54 -7.69 6.53
N TYR A 5 -10.34 -6.39 6.38
CA TYR A 5 -10.49 -5.74 5.09
C TYR A 5 -9.28 -6.07 4.20
N ASP A 6 -9.54 -6.26 2.92
CA ASP A 6 -8.47 -6.24 1.93
C ASP A 6 -8.06 -4.79 1.67
N VAL A 7 -6.81 -4.59 1.28
CA VAL A 7 -6.28 -3.28 0.95
C VAL A 7 -5.67 -3.35 -0.44
N ILE A 8 -5.99 -2.38 -1.28
CA ILE A 8 -5.34 -2.24 -2.58
C ILE A 8 -4.23 -1.20 -2.45
N ALA A 9 -3.01 -1.59 -2.82
CA ALA A 9 -1.87 -0.69 -2.89
C ALA A 9 -1.65 -0.33 -4.36
N LYS A 10 -1.88 0.93 -4.71
CA LYS A 10 -1.75 1.42 -6.08
C LYS A 10 -0.61 2.41 -6.18
N VAL A 11 0.26 2.23 -7.17
CA VAL A 11 1.33 3.19 -7.44
C VAL A 11 0.73 4.44 -8.06
N ILE A 12 0.85 5.57 -7.38
CA ILE A 12 0.30 6.84 -7.84
C ILE A 12 1.36 7.86 -8.24
N SER A 13 2.62 7.65 -7.84
CA SER A 13 3.71 8.55 -8.17
C SER A 13 5.02 7.78 -8.23
N GLN A 14 5.89 8.19 -9.13
CA GLN A 14 7.19 7.56 -9.31
C GLN A 14 8.18 8.61 -9.80
N GLU A 15 9.33 8.70 -9.12
CA GLU A 15 10.47 9.48 -9.57
C GLU A 15 11.63 8.52 -9.80
N GLY A 16 12.39 8.73 -10.88
CA GLY A 16 13.47 7.84 -11.24
C GLY A 16 12.97 6.49 -11.74
N GLU A 17 13.75 5.44 -11.53
CA GLU A 17 13.42 4.09 -11.94
C GLU A 17 13.34 3.17 -10.74
N CYS A 18 12.24 2.44 -10.60
CA CYS A 18 12.11 1.41 -9.58
C CYS A 18 12.90 0.18 -10.03
N SER A 19 13.86 -0.27 -9.21
CA SER A 19 14.68 -1.44 -9.55
C SER A 19 13.85 -2.73 -9.64
N ALA A 20 12.70 -2.77 -9.00
CA ALA A 20 11.77 -3.90 -9.09
C ALA A 20 10.81 -3.79 -10.28
N GLY A 21 10.85 -2.66 -11.02
CA GLY A 21 10.04 -2.48 -12.22
C GLY A 21 8.61 -2.01 -11.98
N HIS A 22 8.29 -1.54 -10.78
CA HIS A 22 6.94 -1.01 -10.49
C HIS A 22 6.72 0.29 -11.24
N ARG A 23 5.48 0.52 -11.69
CA ARG A 23 5.09 1.69 -12.48
C ARG A 23 3.80 2.29 -11.96
N VAL A 24 3.62 3.58 -12.22
CA VAL A 24 2.35 4.26 -11.93
C VAL A 24 1.19 3.51 -12.56
N GLY A 25 0.17 3.25 -11.76
CA GLY A 25 -0.99 2.47 -12.16
C GLY A 25 -0.97 1.01 -11.73
N ASP A 26 0.20 0.47 -11.35
CA ASP A 26 0.26 -0.90 -10.83
C ASP A 26 -0.53 -1.01 -9.54
N GLU A 27 -1.26 -2.11 -9.39
CA GLU A 27 -2.07 -2.39 -8.20
C GLU A 27 -1.68 -3.72 -7.60
N PHE A 28 -1.66 -3.77 -6.27
CA PHE A 28 -1.32 -4.97 -5.52
C PHE A 28 -2.36 -5.20 -4.44
N LEU A 29 -2.82 -6.43 -4.34
CA LEU A 29 -3.77 -6.81 -3.28
C LEU A 29 -3.00 -7.20 -2.02
N VAL A 30 -3.24 -6.48 -0.94
CA VAL A 30 -2.71 -6.81 0.39
C VAL A 30 -3.84 -7.45 1.18
N GLY A 31 -3.83 -8.79 1.22
CA GLY A 31 -4.80 -9.58 1.97
C GLY A 31 -4.12 -10.31 3.12
N GLN A 32 -4.46 -11.56 3.30
CA GLN A 32 -3.82 -12.41 4.33
C GLN A 32 -2.40 -12.82 3.94
N THR A 33 -2.10 -12.81 2.64
CA THR A 33 -0.78 -13.16 2.14
C THR A 33 -0.14 -11.95 1.49
N THR A 34 1.19 -12.04 1.32
CA THR A 34 1.94 -10.95 0.66
C THR A 34 1.56 -10.86 -0.81
N PRO A 35 1.51 -9.65 -1.38
CA PRO A 35 1.19 -9.50 -2.80
C PRO A 35 2.22 -10.13 -3.71
N ILE A 36 1.75 -10.77 -4.78
CA ILE A 36 2.62 -11.34 -5.79
C ILE A 36 3.31 -10.21 -6.56
N GLY A 37 4.62 -10.30 -6.68
CA GLY A 37 5.40 -9.38 -7.51
C GLY A 37 5.74 -8.05 -6.87
N MET A 38 5.31 -7.81 -5.65
CA MET A 38 5.67 -6.56 -4.97
C MET A 38 7.10 -6.65 -4.41
N CYS A 39 7.86 -5.56 -4.58
CA CYS A 39 9.18 -5.41 -3.99
C CYS A 39 9.11 -5.53 -2.47
N SER A 40 10.04 -6.29 -1.88
CA SER A 40 10.04 -6.50 -0.43
C SER A 40 10.31 -5.22 0.36
N TRP A 41 11.10 -4.28 -0.18
CA TRP A 41 11.30 -2.98 0.46
C TRP A 41 10.01 -2.18 0.52
N ALA A 42 9.27 -2.15 -0.60
CA ALA A 42 7.98 -1.47 -0.63
C ALA A 42 7.01 -2.11 0.35
N PHE A 43 6.93 -3.43 0.37
CA PHE A 43 6.03 -4.13 1.27
C PHE A 43 6.38 -3.88 2.73
N CYS A 44 7.66 -3.90 3.06
CA CYS A 44 8.15 -3.61 4.42
C CYS A 44 7.69 -2.23 4.88
N ALA A 45 7.77 -1.22 4.00
CA ALA A 45 7.37 0.15 4.34
C ALA A 45 5.86 0.30 4.48
N LEU A 46 5.08 -0.32 3.59
CA LEU A 46 3.63 -0.10 3.56
C LEU A 46 2.84 -1.03 4.50
N PHE A 47 3.40 -2.16 4.91
CA PHE A 47 2.64 -3.16 5.65
C PHE A 47 2.09 -2.67 6.99
N PRO A 48 2.81 -1.91 7.82
CA PRO A 48 2.22 -1.37 9.06
C PRO A 48 0.98 -0.53 8.81
N PHE A 49 0.97 0.27 7.75
CA PHE A 49 -0.18 1.09 7.37
C PHE A 49 -1.30 0.24 6.79
N ALA A 50 -0.95 -0.73 5.95
CA ALA A 50 -1.94 -1.66 5.40
C ALA A 50 -2.62 -2.45 6.52
N THR A 51 -1.85 -2.92 7.51
CA THR A 51 -2.40 -3.67 8.65
C THR A 51 -3.39 -2.82 9.44
N ALA A 52 -3.10 -1.54 9.63
CA ALA A 52 -4.02 -0.64 10.32
C ALA A 52 -5.35 -0.55 9.56
N LEU A 53 -5.28 -0.38 8.25
CA LEU A 53 -6.49 -0.32 7.41
C LEU A 53 -7.23 -1.67 7.42
N GLN A 54 -6.50 -2.78 7.33
CA GLN A 54 -7.09 -4.12 7.37
C GLN A 54 -7.87 -4.36 8.66
N SER A 55 -7.43 -3.76 9.76
CA SER A 55 -8.03 -3.93 11.08
C SER A 55 -9.14 -2.92 11.36
N GLY A 56 -9.51 -2.10 10.38
CA GLY A 56 -10.58 -1.12 10.54
C GLY A 56 -10.12 0.21 11.11
N GLY A 57 -8.80 0.43 11.22
CA GLY A 57 -8.25 1.70 11.70
C GLY A 57 -8.28 2.80 10.65
N SER A 58 -7.99 4.01 11.07
CA SER A 58 -7.87 5.16 10.19
C SER A 58 -6.73 6.05 10.67
N PHE A 59 -6.36 7.04 9.84
CA PHE A 59 -5.24 7.92 10.15
C PHE A 59 -5.74 9.35 10.32
N PRO A 60 -5.37 10.03 11.42
CA PRO A 60 -5.89 11.37 11.71
C PRO A 60 -5.44 12.43 10.70
N TRP A 61 -4.39 12.16 9.93
CA TRP A 61 -3.91 13.11 8.91
C TRP A 61 -4.59 12.93 7.55
N GLU A 62 -5.46 11.92 7.39
CA GLU A 62 -6.17 11.69 6.14
C GLU A 62 -7.62 12.12 6.26
N ASP A 63 -8.16 12.74 5.20
CA ASP A 63 -9.58 13.09 5.13
C ASP A 63 -10.44 11.85 4.88
N ASP A 64 -9.91 10.88 4.11
CA ASP A 64 -10.60 9.63 3.82
C ASP A 64 -10.19 8.58 4.86
N GLU A 65 -11.18 8.07 5.60
CA GLU A 65 -10.92 7.05 6.63
C GLU A 65 -10.41 5.73 6.05
N ASP A 66 -10.60 5.49 4.75
CA ASP A 66 -10.29 4.22 4.12
C ASP A 66 -8.98 4.23 3.36
N SER A 67 -8.21 5.31 3.39
CA SER A 67 -6.99 5.41 2.59
C SER A 67 -5.86 6.15 3.28
N THR A 68 -4.66 5.92 2.79
CA THR A 68 -3.46 6.70 3.13
C THR A 68 -2.43 6.52 2.03
N THR A 69 -1.35 7.29 2.07
CA THR A 69 -0.25 7.17 1.13
C THR A 69 1.04 6.80 1.86
N VAL A 70 1.86 5.97 1.22
CA VAL A 70 3.13 5.52 1.77
C VAL A 70 4.16 5.50 0.65
N ALA A 71 5.35 6.04 0.91
CA ALA A 71 6.47 6.00 -0.03
C ALA A 71 7.36 4.78 0.25
N CYS A 72 7.92 4.19 -0.80
CA CYS A 72 8.93 3.17 -0.61
C CYS A 72 10.22 3.80 -0.05
N PRO A 73 11.07 3.02 0.65
CA PRO A 73 12.23 3.59 1.34
C PRO A 73 13.46 3.76 0.45
N ASP A 74 13.27 4.10 -0.83
CA ASP A 74 14.37 4.41 -1.75
C ASP A 74 14.39 5.92 -1.99
N PRO A 75 15.32 6.65 -1.35
CA PRO A 75 15.33 8.12 -1.46
C PRO A 75 15.78 8.62 -2.84
N GLN A 76 16.41 7.78 -3.65
CA GLN A 76 16.87 8.16 -4.98
C GLN A 76 15.82 7.91 -6.05
N ASN A 77 14.93 6.96 -5.82
CA ASN A 77 13.88 6.59 -6.77
C ASN A 77 12.56 6.41 -6.02
N PRO A 78 12.02 7.47 -5.43
CA PRO A 78 10.82 7.33 -4.60
C PRO A 78 9.61 6.92 -5.39
N LEU A 79 8.90 5.95 -4.86
CA LEU A 79 7.66 5.41 -5.41
C LEU A 79 6.60 5.57 -4.32
N VAL A 80 5.45 6.17 -4.66
CA VAL A 80 4.38 6.41 -3.69
C VAL A 80 3.21 5.50 -4.01
N PHE A 81 2.75 4.79 -2.98
CA PHE A 81 1.55 3.96 -3.04
C PHE A 81 0.39 4.66 -2.36
N GLU A 82 -0.78 4.56 -2.95
CA GLU A 82 -2.03 4.85 -2.26
C GLU A 82 -2.61 3.52 -1.78
N LEU A 83 -2.83 3.43 -0.48
CA LEU A 83 -3.46 2.26 0.13
C LEU A 83 -4.93 2.58 0.34
N THR A 84 -5.80 1.74 -0.19
CA THR A 84 -7.25 1.94 -0.05
C THR A 84 -7.88 0.65 0.47
N ARG A 85 -8.60 0.79 1.60
CA ARG A 85 -9.33 -0.33 2.18
C ARG A 85 -10.55 -0.65 1.32
N GLN A 86 -10.72 -1.92 1.02
CA GLN A 86 -11.90 -2.40 0.29
C GLN A 86 -12.99 -2.75 1.28
N GLY A 87 -14.24 -2.44 0.95
CA GLY A 87 -15.35 -2.78 1.82
C GLY A 87 -15.54 -4.28 1.93
N ILE A 88 -16.08 -4.72 3.07
CA ILE A 88 -16.55 -6.07 3.26
C ILE A 88 -18.03 -6.08 2.90
N ASP A 89 -18.40 -6.86 1.90
CA ASP A 89 -19.80 -7.01 1.52
C ASP A 89 -20.42 -8.23 2.18
#